data_17e36075535c801b4e35a68417a53e2a
#
_entry.id   17e36075535c801b4e35a68417a53e2a
#
_cell.length_a   1.000
_cell.length_b   1.000
_cell.length_c   1.000
_cell.angle_alpha   90.00
_cell.angle_beta   90.00
_cell.angle_gamma   90.00
#
_symmetry.space_group_name_H-M   'P 1'
#
loop_
_entity.id
_entity.type
_entity.pdbx_description
1 polymer ?
#
loop_
_entity_poly.entity_id
_entity_poly.type
_entity_poly.pdbx_seq_one_letter_code
_entity_poly.pdbx_strand_id
1 'polypeptide(L)'
;MVRQIGSQAQKLIKFSPMLISSQRSIMPSRDYCQTAQEEDEELRNYKYEVPRYEKINAWDKENKNIKILGRILSSKRDRSLSDSVVLEGVTMIKDALSHGLNPSVIVFSREKLLWRLGLEKNNKELKSKLYHIPFTNIKMWTDLTTSPGIMAAFSKEEITAKAEASSPLGLTLICDNVRSPDNLGAVIRVAAAAGARQILCTAGCVNVWSPKVVRAAAGAHFLIKIVENVTWQSLQSDGLIDKYPKVLLSDLVHDNEAVGQDEKTEKQRVLEELEQQCEEEGETNCYNNQELCDSYKSLPLETVHQRDLTDLPGFKEAVVVIGGETEGVSGQAHMFCHKHDGIKLHVPLRNNVNSLNVISAASIVLFTVRDALINSTKQN
;
A
#
# COMPACT_ATOMS: atom_id res chain seq x y z
N MET A 1 -27.37 45.86 -38.08
CA MET A 1 -26.80 44.57 -38.46
C MET A 1 -25.88 44.04 -37.39
N VAL A 2 -26.25 44.07 -36.11
CA VAL A 2 -25.45 43.62 -34.96
C VAL A 2 -26.46 43.12 -33.88
N ARG A 3 -27.30 42.14 -34.24
CA ARG A 3 -28.22 41.50 -33.25
C ARG A 3 -28.59 40.06 -33.56
N GLN A 4 -27.73 39.31 -34.32
CA GLN A 4 -28.06 37.93 -34.68
C GLN A 4 -26.92 36.92 -34.49
N ILE A 5 -25.86 37.23 -33.72
CA ILE A 5 -24.72 36.32 -33.45
C ILE A 5 -24.73 35.79 -31.99
N GLY A 6 -25.72 36.20 -31.18
CA GLY A 6 -25.78 35.82 -29.74
C GLY A 6 -26.48 34.50 -29.41
N SER A 7 -27.09 33.80 -30.40
CA SER A 7 -28.00 32.67 -30.10
C SER A 7 -27.45 31.26 -30.44
N GLN A 8 -26.31 31.14 -31.08
CA GLN A 8 -25.74 29.84 -31.45
C GLN A 8 -24.50 29.40 -30.64
N ALA A 9 -23.95 30.28 -29.82
CA ALA A 9 -22.79 29.95 -28.97
C ALA A 9 -23.15 29.26 -27.63
N GLN A 10 -24.42 29.17 -27.31
CA GLN A 10 -24.89 28.55 -26.02
C GLN A 10 -25.29 27.08 -26.11
N LYS A 11 -25.13 26.42 -27.29
CA LYS A 11 -25.55 25.02 -27.46
C LYS A 11 -24.42 23.97 -27.56
N LEU A 12 -23.18 24.31 -27.33
CA LEU A 12 -22.03 23.38 -27.45
C LEU A 12 -21.03 23.45 -26.31
N ILE A 13 -21.49 23.61 -25.08
CA ILE A 13 -20.68 23.24 -23.91
C ILE A 13 -21.23 21.92 -23.37
N LYS A 14 -20.93 20.83 -24.10
CA LYS A 14 -20.97 19.50 -23.49
C LYS A 14 -19.86 19.47 -22.45
N PHE A 15 -20.21 19.58 -21.19
CA PHE A 15 -19.30 19.43 -20.08
C PHE A 15 -18.63 18.04 -20.15
N SER A 16 -17.41 17.99 -20.64
CA SER A 16 -16.53 16.85 -20.45
C SER A 16 -16.01 16.92 -19.00
N PRO A 17 -16.08 15.83 -18.22
CA PRO A 17 -15.57 15.80 -16.84
C PRO A 17 -14.08 16.10 -16.72
N MET A 18 -13.34 16.13 -17.84
CA MET A 18 -11.89 16.37 -17.89
C MET A 18 -11.47 17.84 -17.78
N LEU A 19 -12.37 18.82 -17.93
CA LEU A 19 -12.00 20.24 -17.96
C LEU A 19 -12.08 20.95 -16.60
N ILE A 20 -12.57 20.28 -15.56
CA ILE A 20 -12.69 20.91 -14.21
C ILE A 20 -11.39 20.79 -13.39
N SER A 21 -10.40 19.99 -13.82
CA SER A 21 -9.18 19.72 -13.02
C SER A 21 -7.98 20.65 -13.31
N SER A 22 -8.01 21.50 -14.33
CA SER A 22 -6.79 22.21 -14.77
C SER A 22 -6.74 23.72 -14.52
N GLN A 23 -7.79 24.33 -13.93
CA GLN A 23 -7.73 25.75 -13.56
C GLN A 23 -8.14 25.98 -12.08
N ARG A 24 -7.34 25.50 -11.14
CA ARG A 24 -7.40 26.00 -9.77
C ARG A 24 -6.38 27.14 -9.60
N SER A 25 -6.72 28.32 -10.08
CA SER A 25 -6.20 29.56 -9.52
C SER A 25 -6.79 29.74 -8.13
N ILE A 26 -5.94 30.11 -7.17
CA ILE A 26 -6.27 30.34 -5.76
C ILE A 26 -7.39 31.39 -5.70
N MET A 27 -8.63 30.98 -5.47
CA MET A 27 -9.76 31.88 -5.18
C MET A 27 -9.91 32.08 -3.67
N PRO A 28 -10.33 33.29 -3.20
CA PRO A 28 -10.58 33.55 -1.79
C PRO A 28 -11.71 32.68 -1.24
N SER A 29 -11.57 32.23 0.01
CA SER A 29 -12.38 31.19 0.66
C SER A 29 -13.92 31.43 0.73
N ARG A 30 -14.39 32.63 0.49
CA ARG A 30 -15.84 32.95 0.47
C ARG A 30 -16.54 32.61 -0.84
N ASP A 31 -15.86 32.81 -1.97
CA ASP A 31 -16.42 32.50 -3.31
C ASP A 31 -16.49 30.98 -3.56
N TYR A 32 -15.58 30.22 -2.98
CA TYR A 32 -15.58 28.76 -3.08
C TYR A 32 -16.80 28.12 -2.38
N CYS A 33 -17.30 28.71 -1.30
CA CYS A 33 -18.46 28.20 -0.58
C CYS A 33 -19.78 28.51 -1.31
N GLN A 34 -19.87 29.66 -1.97
CA GLN A 34 -21.04 30.03 -2.76
C GLN A 34 -21.16 29.27 -4.06
N THR A 35 -20.05 29.10 -4.83
CA THR A 35 -20.04 28.30 -6.04
C THR A 35 -20.31 26.81 -5.77
N ALA A 36 -19.84 26.27 -4.66
CA ALA A 36 -20.14 24.87 -4.28
C ALA A 36 -21.62 24.67 -3.89
N GLN A 37 -22.28 25.71 -3.35
CA GLN A 37 -23.71 25.66 -3.03
C GLN A 37 -24.59 25.83 -4.28
N GLU A 38 -24.20 26.69 -5.21
CA GLU A 38 -24.90 26.91 -6.48
C GLU A 38 -24.75 25.65 -7.38
N GLU A 39 -23.57 25.04 -7.46
CA GLU A 39 -23.36 23.75 -8.16
C GLU A 39 -24.20 22.63 -7.55
N ASP A 40 -24.37 22.59 -6.22
CA ASP A 40 -25.20 21.58 -5.55
C ASP A 40 -26.71 21.81 -5.78
N GLU A 41 -27.15 23.05 -6.03
CA GLU A 41 -28.54 23.38 -6.31
C GLU A 41 -28.94 23.10 -7.77
N GLU A 42 -28.09 23.43 -8.74
CA GLU A 42 -28.27 23.02 -10.15
C GLU A 42 -28.25 21.49 -10.31
N LEU A 43 -27.39 20.78 -9.57
CA LEU A 43 -27.27 19.33 -9.62
C LEU A 43 -28.44 18.59 -8.94
N ARG A 44 -29.28 19.27 -8.11
CA ARG A 44 -30.45 18.63 -7.46
C ARG A 44 -31.55 18.27 -8.45
N ASN A 45 -31.70 19.04 -9.52
CA ASN A 45 -32.71 18.83 -10.54
C ASN A 45 -32.22 18.12 -11.80
N TYR A 46 -30.91 17.76 -11.82
CA TYR A 46 -30.32 17.09 -12.95
C TYR A 46 -30.69 15.61 -12.98
N LYS A 47 -31.27 15.15 -14.09
CA LYS A 47 -31.56 13.73 -14.30
C LYS A 47 -30.30 13.02 -14.80
N TYR A 48 -29.64 12.31 -13.92
CA TYR A 48 -28.43 11.54 -14.27
C TYR A 48 -28.76 10.39 -15.20
N GLU A 49 -28.12 10.33 -16.36
CA GLU A 49 -28.15 9.17 -17.23
C GLU A 49 -27.11 8.16 -16.77
N VAL A 50 -27.55 7.22 -15.96
CA VAL A 50 -26.70 6.16 -15.37
C VAL A 50 -27.03 4.78 -15.95
N PRO A 51 -26.13 3.79 -15.87
CA PRO A 51 -26.41 2.42 -16.30
C PRO A 51 -27.59 1.81 -15.57
N ARG A 52 -28.18 0.76 -16.15
CA ARG A 52 -29.26 0.01 -15.49
C ARG A 52 -28.77 -0.60 -14.18
N TYR A 53 -29.56 -0.53 -13.15
CA TYR A 53 -29.29 -1.06 -11.84
C TYR A 53 -30.52 -1.71 -11.22
N GLU A 54 -30.31 -2.58 -10.23
CA GLU A 54 -31.37 -3.18 -9.43
C GLU A 54 -31.55 -2.42 -8.11
N LYS A 55 -32.81 -2.20 -7.70
CA LYS A 55 -33.12 -1.67 -6.36
C LYS A 55 -33.33 -2.84 -5.42
N ILE A 56 -32.51 -2.95 -4.40
CA ILE A 56 -32.55 -4.06 -3.46
C ILE A 56 -32.45 -3.56 -2.02
N ASN A 57 -32.85 -4.43 -1.10
CA ASN A 57 -32.63 -4.23 0.32
C ASN A 57 -31.29 -4.89 0.72
N ALA A 58 -30.51 -4.29 1.59
CA ALA A 58 -29.23 -4.85 2.05
C ALA A 58 -29.38 -6.19 2.78
N TRP A 59 -30.59 -6.53 3.20
CA TRP A 59 -30.93 -7.78 3.87
C TRP A 59 -31.48 -8.85 2.92
N ASP A 60 -31.39 -8.62 1.60
CA ASP A 60 -31.78 -9.61 0.62
C ASP A 60 -30.85 -10.83 0.70
N LYS A 61 -31.31 -11.83 1.44
CA LYS A 61 -30.57 -13.09 1.67
C LYS A 61 -30.45 -13.96 0.42
N GLU A 62 -31.26 -13.70 -0.60
CA GLU A 62 -31.25 -14.47 -1.85
C GLU A 62 -30.20 -13.94 -2.84
N ASN A 63 -29.85 -12.65 -2.76
CA ASN A 63 -28.84 -12.07 -3.62
C ASN A 63 -27.42 -12.45 -3.15
N LYS A 64 -26.78 -13.36 -3.92
CA LYS A 64 -25.44 -13.89 -3.61
C LYS A 64 -24.39 -12.79 -3.48
N ASN A 65 -24.43 -11.75 -4.32
CA ASN A 65 -23.44 -10.67 -4.34
C ASN A 65 -23.51 -9.82 -3.07
N ILE A 66 -24.73 -9.50 -2.63
CA ILE A 66 -24.96 -8.74 -1.38
C ILE A 66 -24.56 -9.56 -0.18
N LYS A 67 -24.82 -10.86 -0.19
CA LYS A 67 -24.40 -11.77 0.88
C LYS A 67 -22.87 -11.84 1.00
N ILE A 68 -22.16 -11.93 -0.12
CA ILE A 68 -20.68 -11.93 -0.15
C ILE A 68 -20.17 -10.59 0.36
N LEU A 69 -20.68 -9.48 -0.18
CA LEU A 69 -20.30 -8.14 0.23
C LEU A 69 -20.51 -7.91 1.73
N GLY A 70 -21.68 -8.28 2.24
CA GLY A 70 -22.00 -8.18 3.67
C GLY A 70 -21.04 -8.97 4.56
N ARG A 71 -20.64 -10.19 4.15
CA ARG A 71 -19.64 -10.99 4.87
C ARG A 71 -18.28 -10.32 4.92
N ILE A 72 -17.77 -9.87 3.77
CA ILE A 72 -16.47 -9.19 3.67
C ILE A 72 -16.45 -7.95 4.57
N LEU A 73 -17.55 -7.22 4.64
CA LEU A 73 -17.65 -5.99 5.41
C LEU A 73 -17.83 -6.22 6.91
N SER A 74 -18.54 -7.26 7.31
CA SER A 74 -18.87 -7.53 8.72
C SER A 74 -17.83 -8.37 9.47
N SER A 75 -17.03 -9.20 8.78
CA SER A 75 -16.13 -10.15 9.39
C SER A 75 -14.67 -9.94 8.97
N LYS A 76 -13.78 -9.77 9.96
CA LYS A 76 -12.33 -9.71 9.70
C LYS A 76 -11.80 -11.01 9.08
N ARG A 77 -12.31 -12.17 9.56
CA ARG A 77 -11.94 -13.50 9.07
C ARG A 77 -12.36 -13.69 7.61
N ASP A 78 -13.63 -13.40 7.29
CA ASP A 78 -14.13 -13.55 5.92
C ASP A 78 -13.42 -12.60 4.96
N ARG A 79 -13.09 -11.41 5.41
CA ARG A 79 -12.28 -10.43 4.65
C ARG A 79 -10.87 -10.94 4.33
N SER A 80 -10.22 -11.59 5.30
CA SER A 80 -8.89 -12.18 5.11
C SER A 80 -8.91 -13.33 4.11
N LEU A 81 -9.96 -14.17 4.18
CA LEU A 81 -10.12 -15.34 3.33
C LEU A 81 -10.74 -15.03 1.95
N SER A 82 -11.26 -13.83 1.75
CA SER A 82 -11.90 -13.45 0.50
C SER A 82 -10.87 -13.06 -0.56
N ASP A 83 -11.08 -13.50 -1.79
CA ASP A 83 -10.35 -13.06 -2.98
C ASP A 83 -10.75 -11.65 -3.44
N SER A 84 -11.68 -11.04 -2.75
CA SER A 84 -12.17 -9.71 -3.07
C SER A 84 -11.85 -8.70 -1.98
N VAL A 85 -11.57 -7.46 -2.39
CA VAL A 85 -11.45 -6.28 -1.54
C VAL A 85 -12.58 -5.31 -1.82
N VAL A 86 -13.09 -4.68 -0.78
CA VAL A 86 -14.13 -3.64 -0.91
C VAL A 86 -13.49 -2.27 -0.76
N LEU A 87 -13.65 -1.45 -1.80
CA LEU A 87 -13.26 -0.05 -1.81
C LEU A 87 -14.45 0.84 -1.50
N GLU A 88 -14.23 1.88 -0.69
CA GLU A 88 -15.27 2.81 -0.26
C GLU A 88 -14.98 4.23 -0.78
N GLY A 89 -16.01 4.86 -1.32
CA GLY A 89 -15.97 6.26 -1.77
C GLY A 89 -15.60 6.44 -3.23
N VAL A 90 -16.13 7.54 -3.78
CA VAL A 90 -16.00 7.86 -5.22
C VAL A 90 -14.54 7.96 -5.65
N THR A 91 -13.69 8.62 -4.86
CA THR A 91 -12.28 8.87 -5.24
C THR A 91 -11.52 7.56 -5.42
N MET A 92 -11.59 6.66 -4.41
CA MET A 92 -10.89 5.38 -4.44
C MET A 92 -11.39 4.46 -5.56
N ILE A 93 -12.71 4.39 -5.74
CA ILE A 93 -13.31 3.56 -6.79
C ILE A 93 -12.95 4.13 -8.18
N LYS A 94 -13.00 5.45 -8.36
CA LYS A 94 -12.64 6.10 -9.62
C LYS A 94 -11.16 5.88 -9.95
N ASP A 95 -10.30 5.92 -8.95
CA ASP A 95 -8.88 5.64 -9.10
C ASP A 95 -8.65 4.20 -9.56
N ALA A 96 -9.29 3.22 -8.92
CA ALA A 96 -9.24 1.82 -9.35
C ALA A 96 -9.73 1.63 -10.80
N LEU A 97 -10.85 2.28 -11.18
CA LEU A 97 -11.36 2.24 -12.55
C LEU A 97 -10.37 2.87 -13.56
N SER A 98 -9.67 3.95 -13.20
CA SER A 98 -8.67 4.60 -14.05
C SER A 98 -7.45 3.71 -14.32
N HIS A 99 -7.14 2.78 -13.40
CA HIS A 99 -6.14 1.73 -13.60
C HIS A 99 -6.69 0.50 -14.36
N GLY A 100 -7.89 0.64 -14.94
CA GLY A 100 -8.52 -0.40 -15.75
C GLY A 100 -9.06 -1.59 -14.94
N LEU A 101 -9.15 -1.48 -13.59
CA LEU A 101 -9.73 -2.51 -12.75
C LEU A 101 -11.26 -2.53 -12.92
N ASN A 102 -11.84 -3.72 -12.92
CA ASN A 102 -13.28 -3.89 -13.08
C ASN A 102 -13.92 -4.42 -11.80
N PRO A 103 -14.79 -3.64 -11.13
CA PRO A 103 -15.50 -4.14 -9.96
C PRO A 103 -16.52 -5.21 -10.35
N SER A 104 -16.64 -6.26 -9.57
CA SER A 104 -17.67 -7.27 -9.73
C SER A 104 -19.06 -6.74 -9.35
N VAL A 105 -19.09 -5.89 -8.32
CA VAL A 105 -20.30 -5.30 -7.75
C VAL A 105 -20.05 -3.86 -7.34
N ILE A 106 -21.00 -2.98 -7.62
CA ILE A 106 -21.05 -1.62 -7.06
C ILE A 106 -22.38 -1.47 -6.33
N VAL A 107 -22.33 -1.06 -5.07
CA VAL A 107 -23.49 -0.68 -4.28
C VAL A 107 -23.46 0.82 -4.01
N PHE A 108 -24.60 1.49 -4.15
CA PHE A 108 -24.68 2.94 -4.01
C PHE A 108 -26.05 3.38 -3.48
N SER A 109 -26.09 4.55 -2.88
CA SER A 109 -27.31 5.15 -2.29
C SER A 109 -27.94 6.25 -3.13
N ARG A 110 -27.21 6.82 -4.08
CA ARG A 110 -27.69 7.94 -4.94
C ARG A 110 -27.07 7.81 -6.33
N GLU A 111 -27.86 8.02 -7.38
CA GLU A 111 -27.41 7.97 -8.78
C GLU A 111 -26.27 8.95 -9.09
N LYS A 112 -26.26 10.14 -8.46
CA LYS A 112 -25.19 11.13 -8.53
C LYS A 112 -23.80 10.50 -8.26
N LEU A 113 -23.72 9.46 -7.42
CA LEU A 113 -22.44 8.80 -7.10
C LEU A 113 -21.91 7.97 -8.27
N LEU A 114 -22.79 7.30 -9.03
CA LEU A 114 -22.40 6.59 -10.26
C LEU A 114 -21.94 7.57 -11.34
N TRP A 115 -22.66 8.67 -11.51
CA TRP A 115 -22.27 9.73 -12.45
C TRP A 115 -20.89 10.31 -12.11
N ARG A 116 -20.60 10.54 -10.83
CA ARG A 116 -19.27 11.01 -10.37
C ARG A 116 -18.15 10.00 -10.64
N LEU A 117 -18.46 8.73 -10.78
CA LEU A 117 -17.50 7.72 -11.23
C LEU A 117 -17.24 7.78 -12.75
N GLY A 118 -18.02 8.56 -13.50
CA GLY A 118 -17.97 8.57 -14.96
C GLY A 118 -18.74 7.42 -15.59
N LEU A 119 -19.64 6.77 -14.85
CA LEU A 119 -20.44 5.65 -15.36
C LEU A 119 -21.70 6.20 -16.02
N GLU A 120 -21.69 6.28 -17.35
CA GLU A 120 -22.83 6.71 -18.17
C GLU A 120 -23.66 5.50 -18.64
N LYS A 121 -24.92 5.77 -19.05
CA LYS A 121 -25.90 4.77 -19.50
C LYS A 121 -25.39 3.81 -20.58
N ASN A 122 -24.49 4.28 -21.43
CA ASN A 122 -23.96 3.54 -22.57
C ASN A 122 -22.58 2.94 -22.34
N ASN A 123 -22.11 2.88 -21.09
CA ASN A 123 -20.81 2.28 -20.79
C ASN A 123 -20.87 0.76 -21.01
N LYS A 124 -20.51 0.33 -22.23
CA LYS A 124 -20.50 -1.09 -22.64
C LYS A 124 -19.39 -1.92 -21.98
N GLU A 125 -18.39 -1.26 -21.44
CA GLU A 125 -17.23 -1.92 -20.81
C GLU A 125 -17.50 -2.34 -19.36
N LEU A 126 -18.52 -1.75 -18.74
CA LEU A 126 -18.86 -2.05 -17.35
C LEU A 126 -19.57 -3.41 -17.24
N LYS A 127 -18.85 -4.42 -16.78
CA LYS A 127 -19.38 -5.77 -16.50
C LYS A 127 -19.96 -5.90 -15.10
N SER A 128 -19.91 -4.86 -14.30
CA SER A 128 -20.29 -4.84 -12.89
C SER A 128 -21.80 -4.94 -12.70
N LYS A 129 -22.21 -5.62 -11.64
CA LYS A 129 -23.59 -5.55 -11.15
C LYS A 129 -23.78 -4.31 -10.28
N LEU A 130 -24.81 -3.53 -10.58
CA LEU A 130 -25.11 -2.27 -9.92
C LEU A 130 -26.34 -2.42 -9.04
N TYR A 131 -26.21 -2.11 -7.75
CA TYR A 131 -27.30 -2.20 -6.79
C TYR A 131 -27.52 -0.86 -6.07
N HIS A 132 -28.75 -0.36 -6.15
CA HIS A 132 -29.19 0.76 -5.35
C HIS A 132 -29.68 0.25 -3.99
N ILE A 133 -29.05 0.71 -2.93
CA ILE A 133 -29.32 0.32 -1.54
C ILE A 133 -29.58 1.57 -0.71
N PRO A 134 -30.57 1.59 0.22
CA PRO A 134 -30.76 2.71 1.11
C PRO A 134 -29.49 3.12 1.85
N PHE A 135 -29.27 4.43 1.98
CA PHE A 135 -28.07 4.98 2.62
C PHE A 135 -27.85 4.46 4.05
N THR A 136 -28.94 4.27 4.81
CA THR A 136 -28.91 3.72 6.17
C THR A 136 -28.23 2.35 6.20
N ASN A 137 -28.43 1.53 5.17
CA ASN A 137 -27.89 0.20 5.08
C ASN A 137 -26.40 0.24 4.73
N ILE A 138 -25.99 1.13 3.78
CA ILE A 138 -24.57 1.30 3.46
C ILE A 138 -23.80 1.86 4.67
N LYS A 139 -24.41 2.77 5.44
CA LYS A 139 -23.83 3.30 6.66
C LYS A 139 -23.52 2.23 7.72
N MET A 140 -24.28 1.14 7.76
CA MET A 140 -24.04 0.02 8.69
C MET A 140 -22.83 -0.85 8.29
N TRP A 141 -22.40 -0.78 7.04
CA TRP A 141 -21.30 -1.58 6.52
C TRP A 141 -19.94 -0.85 6.55
N THR A 142 -19.94 0.46 6.76
CA THR A 142 -18.71 1.25 6.79
C THR A 142 -18.19 1.40 8.22
N ASP A 143 -16.86 1.33 8.36
CA ASP A 143 -16.14 1.70 9.58
C ASP A 143 -15.87 3.21 9.67
N LEU A 144 -16.33 4.00 8.67
CA LEU A 144 -16.11 5.44 8.63
C LEU A 144 -17.17 6.19 9.45
N THR A 145 -16.74 7.24 10.13
CA THR A 145 -17.64 8.17 10.84
C THR A 145 -18.69 8.74 9.89
N THR A 146 -18.29 9.07 8.65
CA THR A 146 -19.19 9.54 7.59
C THR A 146 -19.13 8.59 6.42
N SER A 147 -20.22 7.86 6.16
CA SER A 147 -20.31 6.94 5.03
C SER A 147 -20.25 7.69 3.69
N PRO A 148 -19.44 7.26 2.74
CA PRO A 148 -19.41 7.85 1.39
C PRO A 148 -20.66 7.51 0.55
N GLY A 149 -21.49 6.56 1.00
CA GLY A 149 -22.71 6.13 0.33
C GLY A 149 -22.50 5.32 -0.95
N ILE A 150 -21.27 4.87 -1.22
CA ILE A 150 -20.90 4.01 -2.34
C ILE A 150 -19.75 3.10 -1.97
N MET A 151 -19.84 1.83 -2.39
CA MET A 151 -18.82 0.80 -2.21
C MET A 151 -18.72 -0.04 -3.45
N ALA A 152 -17.55 -0.59 -3.74
CA ALA A 152 -17.35 -1.51 -4.86
C ALA A 152 -16.40 -2.65 -4.48
N ALA A 153 -16.70 -3.85 -4.96
CA ALA A 153 -15.87 -5.03 -4.74
C ALA A 153 -15.00 -5.32 -5.97
N PHE A 154 -13.69 -5.46 -5.74
CA PHE A 154 -12.69 -5.75 -6.76
C PHE A 154 -11.97 -7.07 -6.44
N SER A 155 -11.46 -7.77 -7.46
CA SER A 155 -10.61 -8.94 -7.28
C SER A 155 -9.22 -8.53 -6.83
N LYS A 156 -8.70 -9.17 -5.76
CA LYS A 156 -7.31 -9.01 -5.31
C LYS A 156 -6.33 -9.51 -6.36
N GLU A 157 -6.66 -10.63 -7.01
CA GLU A 157 -5.87 -11.20 -8.10
C GLU A 157 -5.72 -10.23 -9.27
N GLU A 158 -6.84 -9.59 -9.71
CA GLU A 158 -6.79 -8.60 -10.79
C GLU A 158 -5.95 -7.38 -10.41
N ILE A 159 -6.06 -6.90 -9.16
CA ILE A 159 -5.23 -5.80 -8.66
C ILE A 159 -3.76 -6.19 -8.70
N THR A 160 -3.41 -7.35 -8.17
CA THR A 160 -2.03 -7.84 -8.11
C THR A 160 -1.44 -8.02 -9.50
N ALA A 161 -2.17 -8.67 -10.41
CA ALA A 161 -1.71 -8.90 -11.79
C ALA A 161 -1.46 -7.58 -12.55
N LYS A 162 -2.30 -6.57 -12.36
CA LYS A 162 -2.10 -5.25 -13.00
C LYS A 162 -0.95 -4.46 -12.38
N ALA A 163 -0.76 -4.57 -11.06
CA ALA A 163 0.37 -3.96 -10.39
C ALA A 163 1.72 -4.57 -10.83
N GLU A 164 1.76 -5.86 -11.13
CA GLU A 164 2.96 -6.54 -11.66
C GLU A 164 3.37 -6.01 -13.05
N ALA A 165 2.42 -5.51 -13.84
CA ALA A 165 2.70 -4.97 -15.16
C ALA A 165 3.39 -3.59 -15.15
N SER A 166 3.42 -2.89 -14.03
CA SER A 166 4.12 -1.61 -13.90
C SER A 166 5.61 -1.84 -13.64
N SER A 167 6.46 -1.46 -14.58
CA SER A 167 7.91 -1.71 -14.58
C SER A 167 8.69 -0.84 -13.58
N PRO A 168 9.33 -1.39 -12.60
CA PRO A 168 9.95 -0.65 -11.53
C PRO A 168 11.46 -0.81 -11.41
N LEU A 169 12.03 -0.09 -10.42
CA LEU A 169 13.41 -0.28 -9.99
C LEU A 169 13.61 -1.64 -9.30
N GLY A 170 14.84 -2.12 -9.27
CA GLY A 170 15.24 -3.32 -8.53
C GLY A 170 15.20 -3.12 -7.01
N LEU A 171 14.11 -2.54 -6.49
CA LEU A 171 13.89 -2.23 -5.08
C LEU A 171 12.75 -3.09 -4.52
N THR A 172 13.06 -3.94 -3.57
CA THR A 172 12.08 -4.71 -2.80
C THR A 172 12.04 -4.19 -1.37
N LEU A 173 10.84 -3.97 -0.83
CA LEU A 173 10.65 -3.62 0.57
C LEU A 173 10.11 -4.82 1.33
N ILE A 174 10.73 -5.17 2.46
CA ILE A 174 10.20 -6.12 3.44
C ILE A 174 9.67 -5.34 4.64
N CYS A 175 8.39 -5.52 4.93
CA CYS A 175 7.76 -5.02 6.15
C CYS A 175 7.76 -6.13 7.19
N ASP A 176 8.53 -5.95 8.26
CA ASP A 176 8.68 -6.91 9.33
C ASP A 176 7.83 -6.52 10.54
N ASN A 177 6.76 -7.27 10.80
CA ASN A 177 5.85 -7.05 11.94
C ASN A 177 5.22 -5.64 12.03
N VAL A 178 4.93 -5.00 10.92
CA VAL A 178 4.25 -3.70 10.90
C VAL A 178 2.77 -3.87 11.22
N ARG A 179 2.37 -3.64 12.48
CA ARG A 179 1.02 -3.96 13.00
C ARG A 179 0.04 -2.80 12.92
N SER A 180 0.51 -1.57 12.80
CA SER A 180 -0.34 -0.39 12.67
C SER A 180 -0.89 -0.26 11.23
N PRO A 181 -2.23 -0.25 11.04
CA PRO A 181 -2.83 -0.12 9.71
C PRO A 181 -2.48 1.19 8.99
N ASP A 182 -2.42 2.29 9.73
CA ASP A 182 -2.12 3.60 9.19
C ASP A 182 -0.66 3.67 8.71
N ASN A 183 0.26 3.06 9.50
CA ASN A 183 1.66 2.99 9.15
C ASN A 183 1.91 2.10 7.93
N LEU A 184 1.36 0.87 7.92
CA LEU A 184 1.53 -0.03 6.79
C LEU A 184 0.97 0.60 5.50
N GLY A 185 -0.22 1.19 5.55
CA GLY A 185 -0.81 1.84 4.38
C GLY A 185 0.04 3.01 3.86
N ALA A 186 0.55 3.86 4.76
CA ALA A 186 1.43 4.96 4.37
C ALA A 186 2.78 4.46 3.81
N VAL A 187 3.35 3.40 4.39
CA VAL A 187 4.58 2.76 3.89
C VAL A 187 4.36 2.17 2.49
N ILE A 188 3.24 1.50 2.23
CA ILE A 188 2.87 1.03 0.88
C ILE A 188 2.87 2.20 -0.12
N ARG A 189 2.28 3.34 0.27
CA ARG A 189 2.25 4.53 -0.57
C ARG A 189 3.64 5.10 -0.84
N VAL A 190 4.50 5.15 0.17
CA VAL A 190 5.89 5.62 0.04
C VAL A 190 6.69 4.69 -0.87
N ALA A 191 6.57 3.37 -0.70
CA ALA A 191 7.27 2.39 -1.52
C ALA A 191 6.85 2.47 -3.00
N ALA A 192 5.56 2.59 -3.27
CA ALA A 192 5.05 2.82 -4.63
C ALA A 192 5.60 4.12 -5.23
N ALA A 193 5.63 5.22 -4.46
CA ALA A 193 6.17 6.51 -4.89
C ALA A 193 7.69 6.48 -5.12
N ALA A 194 8.42 5.66 -4.37
CA ALA A 194 9.85 5.44 -4.57
C ALA A 194 10.16 4.55 -5.79
N GLY A 195 9.15 3.93 -6.41
CA GLY A 195 9.31 3.04 -7.56
C GLY A 195 9.77 1.63 -7.16
N ALA A 196 9.45 1.18 -5.95
CA ALA A 196 9.73 -0.18 -5.55
C ALA A 196 8.96 -1.20 -6.41
N ARG A 197 9.62 -2.32 -6.72
CA ARG A 197 9.05 -3.41 -7.53
C ARG A 197 7.94 -4.13 -6.77
N GLN A 198 8.16 -4.39 -5.50
CA GLN A 198 7.23 -5.13 -4.66
C GLN A 198 7.42 -4.84 -3.17
N ILE A 199 6.38 -5.17 -2.43
CA ILE A 199 6.39 -5.17 -0.97
C ILE A 199 6.09 -6.59 -0.49
N LEU A 200 6.91 -7.07 0.43
CA LEU A 200 6.77 -8.36 1.07
C LEU A 200 6.42 -8.11 2.54
N CYS A 201 5.26 -8.56 2.98
CA CYS A 201 4.79 -8.39 4.35
C CYS A 201 4.91 -9.70 5.11
N THR A 202 5.68 -9.74 6.20
CA THR A 202 5.78 -10.93 7.05
C THR A 202 4.43 -11.26 7.71
N ALA A 203 4.28 -12.49 8.19
CA ALA A 203 3.04 -12.99 8.81
C ALA A 203 2.58 -12.14 10.03
N GLY A 204 3.51 -11.41 10.67
CA GLY A 204 3.20 -10.50 11.79
C GLY A 204 2.61 -9.15 11.39
N CYS A 205 2.58 -8.81 10.10
CA CYS A 205 2.00 -7.56 9.62
C CYS A 205 0.46 -7.57 9.72
N VAL A 206 -0.12 -6.38 9.86
CA VAL A 206 -1.56 -6.21 9.71
C VAL A 206 -1.99 -6.54 8.28
N ASN A 207 -3.20 -7.10 8.12
CA ASN A 207 -3.75 -7.44 6.80
C ASN A 207 -3.75 -6.23 5.87
N VAL A 208 -3.04 -6.32 4.74
CA VAL A 208 -2.84 -5.23 3.77
C VAL A 208 -4.12 -4.81 3.07
N TRP A 209 -5.12 -5.71 2.99
CA TRP A 209 -6.43 -5.45 2.40
C TRP A 209 -7.47 -4.96 3.42
N SER A 210 -7.06 -4.69 4.65
CA SER A 210 -7.99 -4.09 5.62
C SER A 210 -8.40 -2.68 5.17
N PRO A 211 -9.65 -2.24 5.39
CA PRO A 211 -10.13 -0.94 4.92
C PRO A 211 -9.29 0.24 5.42
N LYS A 212 -8.69 0.13 6.61
CA LYS A 212 -7.82 1.16 7.16
C LYS A 212 -6.50 1.24 6.39
N VAL A 213 -5.85 0.11 6.08
CA VAL A 213 -4.61 0.06 5.27
C VAL A 213 -4.87 0.58 3.86
N VAL A 214 -5.93 0.09 3.21
CA VAL A 214 -6.29 0.53 1.84
C VAL A 214 -6.52 2.03 1.76
N ARG A 215 -7.20 2.61 2.75
CA ARG A 215 -7.40 4.07 2.82
C ARG A 215 -6.10 4.84 3.04
N ALA A 216 -5.26 4.38 3.97
CA ALA A 216 -3.99 5.04 4.26
C ALA A 216 -3.03 4.99 3.06
N ALA A 217 -3.07 3.91 2.30
CA ALA A 217 -2.30 3.75 1.07
C ALA A 217 -2.79 4.61 -0.10
N ALA A 218 -4.03 5.14 -0.05
CA ALA A 218 -4.59 6.07 -1.02
C ALA A 218 -4.40 5.62 -2.49
N GLY A 219 -4.77 4.36 -2.81
CA GLY A 219 -4.69 3.80 -4.16
C GLY A 219 -3.34 3.16 -4.53
N ALA A 220 -2.33 3.24 -3.67
CA ALA A 220 -1.02 2.66 -3.97
C ALA A 220 -1.04 1.13 -4.19
N HIS A 221 -2.07 0.43 -3.69
CA HIS A 221 -2.29 -0.99 -3.97
C HIS A 221 -2.44 -1.31 -5.47
N PHE A 222 -2.80 -0.33 -6.29
CA PHE A 222 -2.97 -0.50 -7.73
C PHE A 222 -1.66 -0.29 -8.51
N LEU A 223 -0.61 0.15 -7.83
CA LEU A 223 0.65 0.59 -8.42
C LEU A 223 1.84 -0.33 -8.10
N ILE A 224 1.70 -1.20 -7.10
CA ILE A 224 2.82 -2.01 -6.60
C ILE A 224 2.34 -3.40 -6.20
N LYS A 225 3.11 -4.42 -6.57
CA LYS A 225 2.89 -5.80 -6.13
C LYS A 225 3.06 -5.91 -4.62
N ILE A 226 2.08 -6.53 -3.94
CA ILE A 226 2.12 -6.79 -2.51
C ILE A 226 1.93 -8.28 -2.26
N VAL A 227 2.86 -8.89 -1.54
CA VAL A 227 2.80 -10.29 -1.11
C VAL A 227 2.65 -10.34 0.40
N GLU A 228 1.61 -11.02 0.87
CA GLU A 228 1.28 -11.15 2.29
C GLU A 228 1.78 -12.48 2.87
N ASN A 229 1.90 -12.50 4.19
CA ASN A 229 2.21 -13.70 4.97
C ASN A 229 3.50 -14.41 4.53
N VAL A 230 4.48 -13.62 4.12
CA VAL A 230 5.79 -14.15 3.73
C VAL A 230 6.52 -14.65 4.98
N THR A 231 7.16 -15.78 4.87
CA THR A 231 8.12 -16.27 5.88
C THR A 231 9.54 -15.96 5.44
N TRP A 232 10.45 -15.77 6.38
CA TRP A 232 11.85 -15.51 6.06
C TRP A 232 12.48 -16.63 5.25
N GLN A 233 12.05 -17.88 5.49
CA GLN A 233 12.47 -19.06 4.73
C GLN A 233 11.99 -19.02 3.27
N SER A 234 10.74 -18.57 3.04
CA SER A 234 10.15 -18.55 1.70
C SER A 234 10.71 -17.46 0.79
N LEU A 235 11.41 -16.46 1.33
CA LEU A 235 11.92 -15.33 0.55
C LEU A 235 12.80 -15.78 -0.63
N GLN A 236 13.67 -16.74 -0.41
CA GLN A 236 14.55 -17.28 -1.45
C GLN A 236 13.97 -18.51 -2.14
N SER A 237 13.38 -19.45 -1.37
CA SER A 237 12.83 -20.69 -1.92
C SER A 237 11.75 -20.44 -2.97
N ASP A 238 10.93 -19.42 -2.75
CA ASP A 238 9.82 -19.07 -3.63
C ASP A 238 10.22 -18.06 -4.73
N GLY A 239 11.51 -17.69 -4.80
CA GLY A 239 12.01 -16.75 -5.79
C GLY A 239 11.44 -15.32 -5.64
N LEU A 240 11.05 -14.94 -4.43
CA LEU A 240 10.50 -13.61 -4.14
C LEU A 240 11.55 -12.52 -4.18
N ILE A 241 12.81 -12.88 -3.95
CA ILE A 241 13.97 -11.98 -4.04
C ILE A 241 15.04 -12.61 -4.94
N ASP A 242 15.90 -11.78 -5.51
CA ASP A 242 17.04 -12.23 -6.30
C ASP A 242 18.08 -12.96 -5.42
N LYS A 243 18.94 -13.74 -6.04
CA LYS A 243 19.91 -14.57 -5.32
C LYS A 243 20.96 -13.75 -4.54
N TYR A 244 21.31 -12.57 -5.06
CA TYR A 244 22.38 -11.72 -4.50
C TYR A 244 21.94 -10.23 -4.43
N PRO A 245 20.89 -9.89 -3.68
CA PRO A 245 20.49 -8.52 -3.52
C PRO A 245 21.40 -7.81 -2.52
N LYS A 246 21.54 -6.48 -2.60
CA LYS A 246 22.09 -5.71 -1.47
C LYS A 246 21.01 -5.59 -0.40
N VAL A 247 21.22 -6.22 0.74
CA VAL A 247 20.27 -6.18 1.87
C VAL A 247 20.60 -4.99 2.78
N LEU A 248 19.59 -4.18 3.06
CA LEU A 248 19.68 -2.95 3.83
C LEU A 248 18.67 -3.02 4.99
N LEU A 249 19.17 -3.12 6.21
CA LEU A 249 18.36 -3.19 7.41
C LEU A 249 18.17 -1.77 7.98
N SER A 250 16.94 -1.24 7.95
CA SER A 250 16.61 0.03 8.58
C SER A 250 16.25 -0.17 10.04
N ASP A 251 17.21 0.05 10.92
CA ASP A 251 17.05 -0.14 12.35
C ASP A 251 17.73 1.01 13.14
N LEU A 252 17.37 1.13 14.41
CA LEU A 252 17.98 2.09 15.30
C LEU A 252 19.43 1.69 15.60
N VAL A 253 20.34 2.66 15.59
CA VAL A 253 21.69 2.49 16.11
C VAL A 253 21.69 3.00 17.55
N HIS A 254 21.96 2.11 18.48
CA HIS A 254 22.29 2.50 19.83
C HIS A 254 23.78 2.84 19.86
N ASP A 255 24.14 4.08 20.22
CA ASP A 255 25.53 4.58 20.28
C ASP A 255 26.48 3.78 21.21
N ASN A 256 25.98 2.73 21.88
CA ASN A 256 26.72 1.93 22.84
C ASN A 256 27.30 0.61 22.28
N GLU A 257 27.26 0.38 20.98
CA GLU A 257 27.74 -0.88 20.37
C GLU A 257 29.25 -0.90 20.05
N ALA A 258 30.08 -0.30 20.89
CA ALA A 258 31.53 -0.60 20.89
C ALA A 258 31.76 -1.96 21.60
N VAL A 259 31.36 -3.04 20.95
CA VAL A 259 31.61 -4.40 21.39
C VAL A 259 33.12 -4.67 21.28
N GLY A 260 33.76 -5.06 22.38
CA GLY A 260 35.19 -5.44 22.39
C GLY A 260 35.46 -6.62 21.42
N GLN A 261 36.69 -6.72 20.91
CA GLN A 261 37.06 -7.82 20.02
C GLN A 261 36.86 -9.21 20.62
N ASP A 262 37.12 -9.36 21.91
CA ASP A 262 36.93 -10.62 22.64
C ASP A 262 35.47 -11.04 22.75
N GLU A 263 34.57 -10.08 22.96
CA GLU A 263 33.13 -10.29 23.04
C GLU A 263 32.53 -10.66 21.69
N LYS A 264 33.07 -10.11 20.61
CA LYS A 264 32.68 -10.49 19.21
C LYS A 264 33.03 -11.96 18.97
N THR A 265 34.21 -12.39 19.37
CA THR A 265 34.70 -13.77 19.19
C THR A 265 33.83 -14.76 19.93
N GLU A 266 33.42 -14.45 21.14
CA GLU A 266 32.57 -15.31 21.98
C GLU A 266 31.15 -15.41 21.35
N LYS A 267 30.56 -14.30 20.98
CA LYS A 267 29.24 -14.28 20.29
C LYS A 267 29.26 -15.09 18.98
N GLN A 268 30.36 -15.01 18.23
CA GLN A 268 30.52 -15.76 17.00
C GLN A 268 30.57 -17.26 17.25
N ARG A 269 31.26 -17.72 18.30
CA ARG A 269 31.31 -19.14 18.67
C ARG A 269 29.94 -19.68 19.07
N VAL A 270 29.22 -18.94 19.94
CA VAL A 270 27.86 -19.33 20.33
C VAL A 270 26.94 -19.44 19.10
N LEU A 271 27.08 -18.54 18.15
CA LEU A 271 26.31 -18.59 16.92
C LEU A 271 26.61 -19.85 16.08
N GLU A 272 27.91 -20.16 15.88
CA GLU A 272 28.35 -21.34 15.14
C GLU A 272 27.84 -22.65 15.77
N GLU A 273 27.86 -22.72 17.11
CA GLU A 273 27.32 -23.86 17.85
C GLU A 273 25.80 -24.01 17.66
N LEU A 274 25.04 -22.93 17.72
CA LEU A 274 23.58 -22.93 17.50
C LEU A 274 23.21 -23.26 16.05
N GLU A 275 23.98 -22.78 15.08
CA GLU A 275 23.77 -23.12 13.66
C GLU A 275 24.02 -24.63 13.43
N GLN A 276 25.11 -25.17 13.96
CA GLN A 276 25.42 -26.59 13.85
C GLN A 276 24.34 -27.47 14.50
N GLN A 277 23.84 -27.10 15.67
CA GLN A 277 22.72 -27.80 16.31
C GLN A 277 21.47 -27.80 15.46
N CYS A 278 21.09 -26.66 14.87
CA CYS A 278 19.96 -26.56 13.97
C CYS A 278 20.08 -27.46 12.75
N GLU A 279 21.29 -27.60 12.19
CA GLU A 279 21.55 -28.45 11.03
C GLU A 279 21.52 -29.95 11.40
N GLU A 280 22.09 -30.33 12.54
CA GLU A 280 22.15 -31.71 13.02
C GLU A 280 20.78 -32.29 13.42
N GLU A 281 19.92 -31.46 14.00
CA GLU A 281 18.54 -31.83 14.39
C GLU A 281 17.60 -31.97 13.17
N GLY A 282 18.08 -31.66 11.96
CA GLY A 282 17.31 -31.74 10.73
C GLY A 282 16.25 -30.65 10.61
N GLU A 283 16.34 -29.63 11.42
CA GLU A 283 15.52 -28.44 11.29
C GLU A 283 15.98 -27.62 10.08
N THR A 284 15.34 -27.84 8.95
CA THR A 284 15.60 -27.08 7.72
C THR A 284 15.22 -25.59 7.86
N ASN A 285 14.70 -25.16 9.02
CA ASN A 285 14.18 -23.83 9.22
C ASN A 285 14.76 -23.13 10.46
N CYS A 286 16.03 -22.78 10.40
CA CYS A 286 16.72 -22.01 11.44
C CYS A 286 16.01 -20.71 11.84
N TYR A 287 15.19 -20.13 10.94
CA TYR A 287 14.39 -18.93 11.26
C TYR A 287 13.32 -19.17 12.32
N ASN A 288 12.99 -20.42 12.66
CA ASN A 288 12.05 -20.74 13.75
C ASN A 288 12.75 -20.91 15.10
N ASN A 289 14.08 -20.99 15.13
CA ASN A 289 14.85 -21.06 16.36
C ASN A 289 15.02 -19.66 16.96
N GLN A 290 14.32 -19.39 18.06
CA GLN A 290 14.31 -18.06 18.70
C GLN A 290 15.69 -17.69 19.26
N GLU A 291 16.39 -18.63 19.87
CA GLU A 291 17.70 -18.41 20.48
C GLU A 291 18.74 -18.04 19.41
N LEU A 292 18.73 -18.75 18.29
CA LEU A 292 19.59 -18.44 17.14
C LEU A 292 19.26 -17.06 16.57
N CYS A 293 17.99 -16.72 16.40
CA CYS A 293 17.56 -15.40 15.92
C CYS A 293 17.99 -14.26 16.85
N ASP A 294 17.90 -14.47 18.18
CA ASP A 294 18.31 -13.47 19.18
C ASP A 294 19.83 -13.32 19.20
N SER A 295 20.58 -14.42 18.99
CA SER A 295 22.03 -14.39 18.82
C SER A 295 22.44 -13.55 17.62
N TYR A 296 21.81 -13.72 16.48
CA TYR A 296 22.04 -12.87 15.29
C TYR A 296 21.72 -11.41 15.56
N LYS A 297 20.65 -11.11 16.29
CA LYS A 297 20.27 -9.74 16.65
C LYS A 297 21.33 -9.05 17.52
N SER A 298 22.08 -9.82 18.31
CA SER A 298 23.16 -9.32 19.16
C SER A 298 24.48 -9.09 18.43
N LEU A 299 24.64 -9.59 17.20
CA LEU A 299 25.84 -9.38 16.40
C LEU A 299 25.85 -7.98 15.76
N PRO A 300 27.02 -7.33 15.75
CA PRO A 300 27.15 -6.06 15.06
C PRO A 300 27.07 -6.24 13.54
N LEU A 301 26.21 -5.45 12.90
CA LEU A 301 26.20 -5.27 11.46
C LEU A 301 27.05 -4.07 11.07
N GLU A 302 27.69 -4.13 9.90
CA GLU A 302 28.28 -2.95 9.31
C GLU A 302 27.22 -1.85 9.20
N THR A 303 27.50 -0.69 9.79
CA THR A 303 26.54 0.42 9.83
C THR A 303 27.00 1.52 8.89
N VAL A 304 26.12 1.89 7.96
CA VAL A 304 26.37 2.97 6.98
C VAL A 304 25.33 4.06 7.18
N HIS A 305 25.79 5.31 7.22
CA HIS A 305 24.88 6.45 7.21
C HIS A 305 24.14 6.52 5.87
N GLN A 306 22.85 6.82 5.91
CA GLN A 306 22.01 6.90 4.72
C GLN A 306 22.58 7.88 3.66
N ARG A 307 23.36 8.89 4.05
CA ARG A 307 23.99 9.84 3.15
C ARG A 307 25.13 9.22 2.33
N ASP A 308 25.81 8.26 2.92
CA ASP A 308 27.01 7.63 2.36
C ASP A 308 26.66 6.39 1.52
N LEU A 309 25.37 6.08 1.40
CA LEU A 309 24.90 4.93 0.61
C LEU A 309 25.29 5.03 -0.87
N THR A 310 25.34 6.24 -1.41
CA THR A 310 25.75 6.49 -2.79
C THR A 310 27.22 6.24 -3.05
N ASP A 311 28.03 6.19 -1.99
CA ASP A 311 29.48 5.94 -2.08
C ASP A 311 29.81 4.44 -2.08
N LEU A 312 28.82 3.60 -1.79
CA LEU A 312 28.98 2.15 -1.91
C LEU A 312 29.09 1.70 -3.37
N PRO A 313 29.77 0.56 -3.64
CA PRO A 313 29.79 -0.03 -4.96
C PRO A 313 28.38 -0.18 -5.52
N GLY A 314 28.22 0.16 -6.81
CA GLY A 314 26.91 0.14 -7.48
C GLY A 314 26.21 -1.23 -7.39
N PHE A 315 24.95 -1.23 -7.04
CA PHE A 315 24.10 -2.42 -6.99
C PHE A 315 22.85 -2.23 -7.85
N LYS A 316 22.36 -3.32 -8.46
CA LYS A 316 21.19 -3.29 -9.34
C LYS A 316 19.91 -3.67 -8.62
N GLU A 317 20.04 -4.46 -7.56
CA GLU A 317 18.95 -4.98 -6.75
C GLU A 317 19.19 -4.66 -5.27
N ALA A 318 18.18 -4.16 -4.62
CA ALA A 318 18.21 -3.84 -3.20
C ALA A 318 16.97 -4.39 -2.48
N VAL A 319 17.19 -4.95 -1.31
CA VAL A 319 16.14 -5.33 -0.38
C VAL A 319 16.26 -4.46 0.86
N VAL A 320 15.24 -3.65 1.11
CA VAL A 320 15.15 -2.84 2.33
C VAL A 320 14.24 -3.54 3.31
N VAL A 321 14.71 -3.72 4.54
CA VAL A 321 13.91 -4.28 5.64
C VAL A 321 13.57 -3.17 6.63
N ILE A 322 12.29 -3.02 6.96
CA ILE A 322 11.80 -2.10 7.99
C ILE A 322 10.99 -2.84 9.03
N GLY A 323 11.22 -2.52 10.30
CA GLY A 323 10.49 -3.10 11.44
C GLY A 323 9.25 -2.33 11.86
N GLY A 324 8.46 -2.93 12.73
CA GLY A 324 7.34 -2.27 13.40
C GLY A 324 7.81 -1.25 14.46
N GLU A 325 6.90 -0.38 14.91
CA GLU A 325 7.24 0.73 15.83
C GLU A 325 7.63 0.27 17.24
N THR A 326 7.08 -0.84 17.71
CA THR A 326 7.21 -1.25 19.11
C THR A 326 8.39 -2.18 19.34
N GLU A 327 8.61 -3.10 18.42
CA GLU A 327 9.58 -4.20 18.57
C GLU A 327 10.82 -4.00 17.69
N GLY A 328 10.77 -2.99 16.79
CA GLY A 328 11.82 -2.78 15.80
C GLY A 328 11.87 -3.91 14.78
N VAL A 329 13.06 -4.27 14.35
CA VAL A 329 13.34 -5.36 13.43
C VAL A 329 13.51 -6.67 14.20
N SER A 330 12.94 -7.77 13.70
CA SER A 330 13.04 -9.09 14.34
C SER A 330 14.45 -9.69 14.25
N GLY A 331 14.74 -10.66 15.14
CA GLY A 331 15.98 -11.44 15.06
C GLY A 331 16.11 -12.21 13.74
N GLN A 332 14.99 -12.66 13.18
CA GLN A 332 14.92 -13.30 11.88
C GLN A 332 15.39 -12.38 10.74
N ALA A 333 15.01 -11.10 10.81
CA ALA A 333 15.48 -10.09 9.86
C ALA A 333 16.97 -9.82 9.99
N HIS A 334 17.52 -9.82 11.21
CA HIS A 334 18.95 -9.72 11.45
C HIS A 334 19.69 -10.93 10.88
N MET A 335 19.21 -12.15 11.16
CA MET A 335 19.76 -13.37 10.56
C MET A 335 19.77 -13.31 9.03
N PHE A 336 18.64 -12.90 8.44
CA PHE A 336 18.56 -12.73 7.00
C PHE A 336 19.59 -11.72 6.46
N CYS A 337 19.74 -10.59 7.14
CA CYS A 337 20.71 -9.56 6.77
C CYS A 337 22.15 -10.09 6.84
N HIS A 338 22.52 -10.79 7.91
CA HIS A 338 23.86 -11.41 8.05
C HIS A 338 24.13 -12.45 6.96
N LYS A 339 23.18 -13.34 6.68
CA LYS A 339 23.34 -14.39 5.66
C LYS A 339 23.50 -13.84 4.22
N HIS A 340 23.19 -12.58 4.01
CA HIS A 340 23.30 -11.89 2.72
C HIS A 340 24.34 -10.78 2.70
N ASP A 341 25.32 -10.78 3.61
CA ASP A 341 26.33 -9.72 3.73
C ASP A 341 25.69 -8.31 3.70
N GLY A 342 24.55 -8.21 4.38
CA GLY A 342 23.76 -6.98 4.45
C GLY A 342 24.38 -5.97 5.40
N ILE A 343 23.88 -4.75 5.30
CA ILE A 343 24.33 -3.64 6.14
C ILE A 343 23.16 -2.99 6.87
N LYS A 344 23.45 -2.39 8.01
CA LYS A 344 22.52 -1.55 8.77
C LYS A 344 22.55 -0.14 8.20
N LEU A 345 21.40 0.35 7.73
CA LEU A 345 21.28 1.69 7.18
C LEU A 345 20.74 2.64 8.26
N HIS A 346 21.60 3.55 8.70
CA HIS A 346 21.31 4.48 9.78
C HIS A 346 20.91 5.86 9.28
N VAL A 347 19.81 6.40 9.84
CA VAL A 347 19.42 7.80 9.67
C VAL A 347 19.83 8.56 10.93
N PRO A 348 20.91 9.40 10.88
CA PRO A 348 21.40 10.07 12.09
C PRO A 348 20.39 11.08 12.62
N LEU A 349 20.05 10.93 13.88
CA LEU A 349 19.12 11.79 14.61
C LEU A 349 19.89 12.81 15.48
N ARG A 350 19.23 13.91 15.83
CA ARG A 350 19.79 14.96 16.72
C ARG A 350 18.82 15.26 17.87
N ASN A 351 19.27 16.10 18.80
CA ASN A 351 18.47 16.60 19.92
C ASN A 351 17.87 15.50 20.81
N ASN A 352 18.59 14.41 21.00
CA ASN A 352 18.18 13.25 21.81
C ASN A 352 16.82 12.65 21.38
N VAL A 353 16.50 12.72 20.08
CA VAL A 353 15.36 12.00 19.51
C VAL A 353 15.76 10.55 19.33
N ASN A 354 15.06 9.65 20.02
CA ASN A 354 15.41 8.22 20.04
C ASN A 354 15.05 7.49 18.77
N SER A 355 13.94 7.86 18.10
CA SER A 355 13.47 7.20 16.88
C SER A 355 12.62 8.12 16.03
N LEU A 356 12.47 7.78 14.76
CA LEU A 356 11.48 8.35 13.85
C LEU A 356 10.26 7.43 13.79
N ASN A 357 9.10 8.01 13.50
CA ASN A 357 7.97 7.21 13.06
C ASN A 357 8.37 6.39 11.81
N VAL A 358 7.91 5.14 11.72
CA VAL A 358 8.29 4.20 10.65
C VAL A 358 8.05 4.76 9.24
N ILE A 359 7.00 5.58 9.05
CA ILE A 359 6.71 6.22 7.76
C ILE A 359 7.82 7.20 7.38
N SER A 360 8.28 8.02 8.34
CA SER A 360 9.34 8.99 8.13
C SER A 360 10.67 8.29 7.83
N ALA A 361 11.01 7.25 8.60
CA ALA A 361 12.20 6.44 8.36
C ALA A 361 12.14 5.77 6.98
N ALA A 362 11.03 5.09 6.65
CA ALA A 362 10.83 4.47 5.36
C ALA A 362 10.93 5.48 4.19
N SER A 363 10.41 6.69 4.35
CA SER A 363 10.50 7.72 3.32
C SER A 363 11.95 8.12 3.04
N ILE A 364 12.72 8.39 4.08
CA ILE A 364 14.14 8.76 3.94
C ILE A 364 14.91 7.61 3.29
N VAL A 365 14.78 6.41 3.84
CA VAL A 365 15.54 5.23 3.40
C VAL A 365 15.21 4.85 1.95
N LEU A 366 13.92 4.69 1.63
CA LEU A 366 13.50 4.24 0.29
C LEU A 366 13.88 5.22 -0.81
N PHE A 367 13.77 6.54 -0.56
CA PHE A 367 14.18 7.54 -1.56
C PHE A 367 15.71 7.62 -1.70
N THR A 368 16.47 7.42 -0.63
CA THR A 368 17.93 7.32 -0.72
C THR A 368 18.37 6.08 -1.52
N VAL A 369 17.77 4.91 -1.24
CA VAL A 369 18.08 3.67 -1.97
C VAL A 369 17.68 3.78 -3.44
N ARG A 370 16.53 4.40 -3.73
CA ARG A 370 16.09 4.71 -5.10
C ARG A 370 17.17 5.50 -5.85
N ASP A 371 17.67 6.56 -5.24
CA ASP A 371 18.64 7.45 -5.89
C ASP A 371 19.98 6.72 -6.12
N ALA A 372 20.40 5.85 -5.19
CA ALA A 372 21.57 4.99 -5.36
C ALA A 372 21.40 4.01 -6.52
N LEU A 373 20.24 3.34 -6.64
CA LEU A 373 19.92 2.44 -7.75
C LEU A 373 19.93 3.16 -9.11
N ILE A 374 19.34 4.35 -9.19
CA ILE A 374 19.30 5.15 -10.44
C ILE A 374 20.70 5.57 -10.84
N ASN A 375 21.54 5.96 -9.90
CA ASN A 375 22.92 6.38 -10.18
C ASN A 375 23.78 5.20 -10.64
N SER A 376 23.62 4.03 -10.04
CA SER A 376 24.31 2.79 -10.45
C SER A 376 23.98 2.37 -11.89
N THR A 377 22.74 2.63 -12.34
CA THR A 377 22.30 2.29 -13.70
C THR A 377 22.88 3.26 -14.76
N LYS A 378 23.27 4.47 -14.38
CA LYS A 378 23.84 5.47 -15.29
C LYS A 378 25.37 5.32 -15.50
N GLN A 379 26.03 4.57 -14.62
CA GLN A 379 27.49 4.37 -14.68
C GLN A 379 27.88 3.12 -15.50
N ASN A 380 26.92 2.30 -15.92
CA ASN A 380 27.07 1.15 -16.81
C ASN A 380 26.49 1.46 -18.20
#